data_2ccc2b827a3fc0b483ee75aa6435bc40
#
_entry.id   2ccc2b827a3fc0b483ee75aa6435bc40
#
_cell.length_a   1.000
_cell.length_b   1.000
_cell.length_c   1.000
_cell.angle_alpha   90.00
_cell.angle_beta   90.00
_cell.angle_gamma   90.00
#
_symmetry.space_group_name_H-M   'P 1'
#
loop_
_entity.id
_entity.type
_entity.pdbx_description
1 polymer ?
#
loop_
_entity_poly.entity_id
_entity_poly.type
_entity_poly.pdbx_seq_one_letter_code
_entity_poly.pdbx_strand_id
1 'polypeptide(L)'
;MLDTADAIALEAEIDVPTDRWAGVVLAHPHPTYGGNMHATVTDALFDVLPRNGVAAVRFNFRGVGASGGEHDHGMGERLDVVAAIELMAMFVDGPLVVSGYSFGADVSLCVIDPRVTGWFAVAPPLRSVSTSDLLAASDARPKRLAVAEHDQFNPPDSARGSTASWKNTDIVPIPGTDHFLSGRLSLLAEECLTFVRGLVGHD
;
A
#
# COMPACT_ATOMS: atom_id res chain seq x y z
N MET A 1 -4.18 18.37 3.13
CA MET A 1 -3.18 18.40 2.04
C MET A 1 -1.87 17.89 2.59
N LEU A 2 -1.10 17.15 1.80
CA LEU A 2 0.29 16.75 2.08
C LEU A 2 1.20 17.52 1.11
N ASP A 3 2.39 17.88 1.56
CA ASP A 3 3.39 18.48 0.68
C ASP A 3 4.52 17.49 0.46
N THR A 4 4.85 17.23 -0.81
CA THR A 4 5.97 16.36 -1.18
C THR A 4 7.30 17.11 -1.17
N ALA A 5 8.41 16.39 -1.14
CA ALA A 5 9.76 16.99 -1.14
C ALA A 5 10.06 17.84 -2.40
N ASP A 6 9.35 17.59 -3.50
CA ASP A 6 9.40 18.37 -4.74
C ASP A 6 8.29 19.44 -4.84
N ALA A 7 7.70 19.79 -3.69
CA ALA A 7 6.71 20.86 -3.53
C ALA A 7 5.39 20.65 -4.30
N ILE A 8 4.96 19.41 -4.45
CA ILE A 8 3.63 19.07 -4.95
C ILE A 8 2.68 18.92 -3.75
N ALA A 9 1.55 19.65 -3.76
CA ALA A 9 0.50 19.51 -2.78
C ALA A 9 -0.45 18.37 -3.17
N LEU A 10 -0.65 17.38 -2.28
CA LEU A 10 -1.51 16.23 -2.52
C LEU A 10 -2.78 16.31 -1.68
N GLU A 11 -3.90 15.93 -2.30
CA GLU A 11 -5.16 15.70 -1.61
C GLU A 11 -5.05 14.43 -0.76
N ALA A 12 -5.43 14.51 0.52
CA ALA A 12 -5.35 13.37 1.43
C ALA A 12 -6.42 13.43 2.51
N GLU A 13 -6.77 12.26 3.00
CA GLU A 13 -7.63 12.03 4.17
C GLU A 13 -6.89 11.16 5.19
N ILE A 14 -7.05 11.48 6.45
CA ILE A 14 -6.45 10.75 7.57
C ILE A 14 -7.51 10.47 8.63
N ASP A 15 -7.50 9.25 9.15
CA ASP A 15 -8.27 8.86 10.35
C ASP A 15 -7.31 8.32 11.40
N VAL A 16 -7.33 8.94 12.59
CA VAL A 16 -6.40 8.66 13.69
C VAL A 16 -7.20 8.37 14.97
N PRO A 17 -7.49 7.10 15.24
CA PRO A 17 -8.21 6.71 16.46
C PRO A 17 -7.40 7.04 17.71
N THR A 18 -8.10 7.28 18.83
CA THR A 18 -7.46 7.69 20.09
C THR A 18 -6.57 6.59 20.67
N ASP A 19 -6.98 5.35 20.50
CA ASP A 19 -6.32 4.12 20.97
C ASP A 19 -5.41 3.46 19.93
N ARG A 20 -4.91 4.26 18.98
CA ARG A 20 -4.07 3.77 17.90
C ARG A 20 -2.79 3.10 18.38
N TRP A 21 -2.48 1.95 17.82
CA TRP A 21 -1.29 1.17 18.12
C TRP A 21 -0.39 0.94 16.88
N ALA A 22 -0.88 1.26 15.67
CA ALA A 22 -0.15 1.15 14.40
C ALA A 22 -0.67 2.19 13.40
N GLY A 23 0.03 2.34 12.27
CA GLY A 23 -0.38 3.19 11.16
C GLY A 23 -0.24 2.49 9.80
N VAL A 24 -1.12 2.84 8.86
CA VAL A 24 -1.08 2.34 7.48
C VAL A 24 -1.23 3.50 6.50
N VAL A 25 -0.30 3.57 5.56
CA VAL A 25 -0.38 4.44 4.37
C VAL A 25 -1.05 3.66 3.25
N LEU A 26 -2.07 4.22 2.60
CA LEU A 26 -2.86 3.57 1.56
C LEU A 26 -2.68 4.28 0.20
N ALA A 27 -2.00 3.62 -0.73
CA ALA A 27 -1.75 4.10 -2.09
C ALA A 27 -2.73 3.47 -3.08
N HIS A 28 -3.41 4.30 -3.87
CA HIS A 28 -4.48 3.89 -4.77
C HIS A 28 -4.00 3.26 -6.09
N PRO A 29 -4.89 2.60 -6.88
CA PRO A 29 -4.51 1.99 -8.15
C PRO A 29 -4.22 3.04 -9.24
N HIS A 30 -3.95 2.58 -10.46
CA HIS A 30 -3.36 3.37 -11.54
C HIS A 30 -4.17 4.62 -11.90
N PRO A 31 -3.56 5.82 -11.81
CA PRO A 31 -4.21 7.11 -12.08
C PRO A 31 -4.91 7.19 -13.43
N THR A 32 -4.24 6.78 -14.50
CA THR A 32 -4.76 6.91 -15.86
C THR A 32 -5.91 5.95 -16.20
N TYR A 33 -6.18 4.97 -15.31
CA TYR A 33 -7.34 4.07 -15.41
C TYR A 33 -8.45 4.45 -14.41
N GLY A 34 -8.48 5.70 -13.95
CA GLY A 34 -9.49 6.21 -13.05
C GLY A 34 -9.23 5.91 -11.57
N GLY A 35 -8.03 5.42 -11.24
CA GLY A 35 -7.61 5.21 -9.85
C GLY A 35 -7.56 6.52 -9.08
N ASN A 36 -8.08 6.50 -7.86
CA ASN A 36 -8.04 7.59 -6.90
C ASN A 36 -8.15 7.03 -5.47
N MET A 37 -8.00 7.86 -4.46
CA MET A 37 -7.99 7.45 -3.06
C MET A 37 -9.31 6.82 -2.56
N HIS A 38 -10.41 6.97 -3.30
CA HIS A 38 -11.71 6.34 -3.05
C HIS A 38 -11.94 5.06 -3.86
N ALA A 39 -10.87 4.48 -4.45
CA ALA A 39 -10.99 3.17 -5.08
C ALA A 39 -11.45 2.12 -4.07
N THR A 40 -12.31 1.20 -4.49
CA THR A 40 -13.05 0.27 -3.62
C THR A 40 -12.16 -0.47 -2.60
N VAL A 41 -10.95 -0.88 -3.00
CA VAL A 41 -9.99 -1.56 -2.11
C VAL A 41 -9.43 -0.58 -1.07
N THR A 42 -9.06 0.63 -1.50
CA THR A 42 -8.54 1.68 -0.63
C THR A 42 -9.59 2.13 0.38
N ASP A 43 -10.84 2.35 -0.09
CA ASP A 43 -12.00 2.67 0.77
C ASP A 43 -12.23 1.60 1.84
N ALA A 44 -12.23 0.33 1.44
CA ALA A 44 -12.51 -0.77 2.37
C ALA A 44 -11.44 -0.87 3.48
N LEU A 45 -10.17 -0.68 3.15
CA LEU A 45 -9.10 -0.66 4.15
C LEU A 45 -9.19 0.58 5.03
N PHE A 46 -9.42 1.76 4.44
CA PHE A 46 -9.55 3.01 5.19
C PHE A 46 -10.73 3.00 6.18
N ASP A 47 -11.82 2.31 5.83
CA ASP A 47 -12.99 2.14 6.70
C ASP A 47 -12.75 1.17 7.87
N VAL A 48 -12.00 0.09 7.65
CA VAL A 48 -11.85 -0.99 8.63
C VAL A 48 -10.69 -0.75 9.61
N LEU A 49 -9.58 -0.22 9.14
CA LEU A 49 -8.36 -0.05 9.92
C LEU A 49 -8.58 0.83 11.17
N PRO A 50 -9.19 2.03 11.09
CA PRO A 50 -9.37 2.89 12.25
C PRO A 50 -10.31 2.30 13.31
N ARG A 51 -11.33 1.54 12.89
CA ARG A 51 -12.22 0.82 13.82
C ARG A 51 -11.51 -0.28 14.62
N ASN A 52 -10.30 -0.64 14.22
CA ASN A 52 -9.44 -1.62 14.88
C ASN A 52 -8.19 -0.99 15.53
N GLY A 53 -8.19 0.33 15.76
CA GLY A 53 -7.09 1.04 16.42
C GLY A 53 -5.86 1.22 15.53
N VAL A 54 -6.00 1.11 14.20
CA VAL A 54 -4.91 1.32 13.25
C VAL A 54 -5.15 2.65 12.52
N ALA A 55 -4.32 3.65 12.76
CA ALA A 55 -4.42 4.92 12.04
C ALA A 55 -4.22 4.69 10.53
N ALA A 56 -4.99 5.37 9.70
CA ALA A 56 -4.90 5.23 8.26
C ALA A 56 -4.82 6.59 7.57
N VAL A 57 -3.98 6.69 6.55
CA VAL A 57 -3.95 7.80 5.60
C VAL A 57 -4.14 7.26 4.20
N ARG A 58 -5.01 7.90 3.43
CA ARG A 58 -5.13 7.72 1.99
C ARG A 58 -4.94 9.05 1.29
N PHE A 59 -4.45 9.04 0.08
CA PHE A 59 -4.15 10.24 -0.67
C PHE A 59 -4.35 10.00 -2.17
N ASN A 60 -4.57 11.07 -2.91
CA ASN A 60 -4.50 11.06 -4.36
C ASN A 60 -3.07 11.30 -4.81
N PHE A 61 -2.54 10.40 -5.63
CA PHE A 61 -1.27 10.60 -6.30
C PHE A 61 -1.27 11.90 -7.10
N ARG A 62 -0.08 12.43 -7.39
CA ARG A 62 0.11 13.58 -8.27
C ARG A 62 -0.71 13.48 -9.55
N GLY A 63 -1.35 14.58 -9.95
CA GLY A 63 -2.21 14.63 -11.12
C GLY A 63 -3.61 14.01 -10.95
N VAL A 64 -4.00 13.59 -9.75
CA VAL A 64 -5.32 12.99 -9.46
C VAL A 64 -6.13 13.87 -8.53
N GLY A 65 -7.41 14.07 -8.82
CA GLY A 65 -8.34 14.84 -7.98
C GLY A 65 -7.86 16.27 -7.77
N ALA A 66 -7.74 16.70 -6.52
CA ALA A 66 -7.22 18.01 -6.14
C ALA A 66 -5.69 18.02 -5.90
N SER A 67 -4.99 16.90 -6.14
CA SER A 67 -3.53 16.84 -6.10
C SER A 67 -2.90 17.60 -7.26
N GLY A 68 -1.85 18.36 -6.96
CA GLY A 68 -1.02 19.01 -7.96
C GLY A 68 -0.15 18.06 -8.76
N GLY A 69 0.65 18.60 -9.67
CA GLY A 69 1.58 17.83 -10.51
C GLY A 69 0.90 17.02 -11.61
N GLU A 70 1.63 16.05 -12.15
CA GLU A 70 1.17 15.16 -13.21
C GLU A 70 1.66 13.74 -12.92
N HIS A 71 0.95 12.74 -13.47
CA HIS A 71 1.36 11.33 -13.39
C HIS A 71 2.75 11.12 -14.01
N ASP A 72 3.67 10.51 -13.25
CA ASP A 72 5.08 10.34 -13.61
C ASP A 72 5.51 8.86 -13.63
N HIS A 73 4.61 8.00 -14.09
CA HIS A 73 4.89 6.58 -14.36
C HIS A 73 5.54 5.81 -13.20
N GLY A 74 5.24 6.19 -11.97
CA GLY A 74 5.74 5.56 -10.75
C GLY A 74 7.07 6.15 -10.25
N MET A 75 7.62 7.17 -10.89
CA MET A 75 8.86 7.83 -10.44
C MET A 75 8.56 8.90 -9.39
N GLY A 76 7.79 9.92 -9.75
CA GLY A 76 7.38 10.98 -8.85
C GLY A 76 6.43 10.49 -7.76
N GLU A 77 5.58 9.52 -8.06
CA GLU A 77 4.63 8.95 -7.10
C GLU A 77 5.31 8.31 -5.88
N ARG A 78 6.61 7.98 -5.95
CA ARG A 78 7.39 7.55 -4.78
C ARG A 78 7.53 8.66 -3.74
N LEU A 79 7.69 9.90 -4.18
CA LEU A 79 7.74 11.06 -3.28
C LEU A 79 6.39 11.30 -2.61
N ASP A 80 5.29 10.98 -3.31
CA ASP A 80 3.94 11.08 -2.76
C ASP A 80 3.75 10.06 -1.62
N VAL A 81 4.23 8.82 -1.80
CA VAL A 81 4.23 7.79 -0.76
C VAL A 81 5.10 8.22 0.43
N VAL A 82 6.29 8.78 0.19
CA VAL A 82 7.17 9.28 1.27
C VAL A 82 6.49 10.39 2.07
N ALA A 83 5.83 11.34 1.43
CA ALA A 83 5.09 12.40 2.12
C ALA A 83 3.97 11.85 3.02
N ALA A 84 3.27 10.80 2.56
CA ALA A 84 2.25 10.12 3.37
C ALA A 84 2.85 9.34 4.55
N ILE A 85 4.03 8.73 4.38
CA ILE A 85 4.81 8.11 5.48
C ILE A 85 5.19 9.17 6.51
N GLU A 86 5.69 10.33 6.08
CA GLU A 86 6.07 11.44 6.94
C GLU A 86 4.90 11.94 7.77
N LEU A 87 3.74 12.12 7.15
CA LEU A 87 2.54 12.51 7.87
C LEU A 87 2.15 11.46 8.91
N MET A 88 2.07 10.17 8.52
CA MET A 88 1.63 9.11 9.43
C MET A 88 2.58 8.96 10.63
N ALA A 89 3.87 9.08 10.42
CA ALA A 89 4.89 9.01 11.49
C ALA A 89 4.76 10.11 12.54
N MET A 90 4.04 11.19 12.27
CA MET A 90 3.74 12.22 13.27
C MET A 90 2.66 11.78 14.29
N PHE A 91 1.91 10.74 13.97
CA PHE A 91 0.77 10.30 14.78
C PHE A 91 0.98 8.93 15.43
N VAL A 92 1.93 8.12 14.96
CA VAL A 92 2.08 6.72 15.37
C VAL A 92 3.52 6.42 15.78
N ASP A 93 3.68 5.91 17.01
CA ASP A 93 4.97 5.42 17.54
C ASP A 93 5.15 3.90 17.32
N GLY A 94 4.08 3.19 16.97
CA GLY A 94 4.06 1.75 16.70
C GLY A 94 4.39 1.38 15.25
N PRO A 95 4.10 0.14 14.82
CA PRO A 95 4.36 -0.31 13.46
C PRO A 95 3.71 0.61 12.41
N LEU A 96 4.50 0.98 11.39
CA LEU A 96 4.05 1.74 10.24
C LEU A 96 4.15 0.90 8.98
N VAL A 97 3.02 0.62 8.34
CA VAL A 97 2.94 -0.20 7.14
C VAL A 97 2.61 0.67 5.92
N VAL A 98 3.30 0.42 4.82
CA VAL A 98 2.88 0.96 3.53
C VAL A 98 2.07 -0.10 2.79
N SER A 99 0.84 0.25 2.46
CA SER A 99 -0.07 -0.58 1.67
C SER A 99 -0.43 0.12 0.38
N GLY A 100 -0.42 -0.61 -0.72
CA GLY A 100 -0.87 -0.11 -2.01
C GLY A 100 -1.71 -1.14 -2.72
N TYR A 101 -2.58 -0.67 -3.62
CA TYR A 101 -3.38 -1.51 -4.49
C TYR A 101 -2.93 -1.37 -5.95
N SER A 102 -2.67 -2.49 -6.63
CA SER A 102 -2.29 -2.53 -8.04
C SER A 102 -1.05 -1.65 -8.32
N PHE A 103 -1.14 -0.61 -9.15
CA PHE A 103 -0.07 0.36 -9.38
C PHE A 103 0.49 0.93 -8.07
N GLY A 104 -0.39 1.32 -7.14
CA GLY A 104 0.02 1.83 -5.84
C GLY A 104 0.83 0.80 -5.03
N ALA A 105 0.58 -0.50 -5.22
CA ALA A 105 1.38 -1.55 -4.61
C ALA A 105 2.80 -1.58 -5.18
N ASP A 106 2.95 -1.53 -6.51
CA ASP A 106 4.26 -1.50 -7.16
C ASP A 106 5.06 -0.26 -6.74
N VAL A 107 4.42 0.93 -6.72
CA VAL A 107 5.07 2.17 -6.25
C VAL A 107 5.48 2.07 -4.78
N SER A 108 4.61 1.55 -3.92
CA SER A 108 4.89 1.36 -2.50
C SER A 108 6.11 0.46 -2.26
N LEU A 109 6.26 -0.60 -3.05
CA LEU A 109 7.40 -1.52 -3.00
C LEU A 109 8.72 -0.89 -3.50
N CYS A 110 8.68 0.26 -4.16
CA CYS A 110 9.87 1.04 -4.54
C CYS A 110 10.41 1.91 -3.40
N VAL A 111 9.61 2.17 -2.36
CA VAL A 111 9.97 3.10 -1.29
C VAL A 111 10.59 2.35 -0.12
N ILE A 112 11.83 2.74 0.22
CA ILE A 112 12.52 2.29 1.44
C ILE A 112 12.67 3.49 2.36
N ASP A 113 12.01 3.42 3.51
CA ASP A 113 12.06 4.45 4.54
C ASP A 113 12.30 3.77 5.91
N PRO A 114 13.18 4.30 6.77
CA PRO A 114 13.50 3.69 8.06
C PRO A 114 12.32 3.63 9.03
N ARG A 115 11.31 4.46 8.84
CA ARG A 115 10.08 4.49 9.66
C ARG A 115 9.12 3.35 9.33
N VAL A 116 9.20 2.77 8.12
CA VAL A 116 8.34 1.68 7.67
C VAL A 116 8.74 0.37 8.32
N THR A 117 7.79 -0.37 8.86
CA THR A 117 8.01 -1.69 9.49
C THR A 117 7.76 -2.85 8.52
N GLY A 118 6.96 -2.64 7.48
CA GLY A 118 6.66 -3.66 6.47
C GLY A 118 5.74 -3.15 5.36
N TRP A 119 5.49 -4.01 4.36
CA TRP A 119 4.65 -3.70 3.19
C TRP A 119 3.51 -4.71 3.07
N PHE A 120 2.30 -4.19 2.86
CA PHE A 120 1.12 -4.98 2.53
C PHE A 120 0.67 -4.62 1.12
N ALA A 121 1.10 -5.38 0.12
CA ALA A 121 0.84 -5.10 -1.29
C ALA A 121 -0.41 -5.87 -1.77
N VAL A 122 -1.42 -5.15 -2.25
CA VAL A 122 -2.69 -5.72 -2.71
C VAL A 122 -2.69 -5.82 -4.23
N ALA A 123 -2.84 -7.03 -4.75
CA ALA A 123 -2.87 -7.36 -6.17
C ALA A 123 -1.76 -6.65 -6.98
N PRO A 124 -0.48 -6.72 -6.55
CA PRO A 124 0.61 -6.03 -7.23
C PRO A 124 0.88 -6.65 -8.60
N PRO A 125 0.85 -5.88 -9.69
CA PRO A 125 1.20 -6.38 -11.02
C PRO A 125 2.67 -6.73 -11.17
N LEU A 126 3.56 -6.14 -10.36
CA LEU A 126 5.03 -6.25 -10.38
C LEU A 126 5.64 -5.89 -11.75
N ARG A 127 5.00 -4.99 -12.48
CA ARG A 127 5.39 -4.55 -13.83
C ARG A 127 4.98 -3.10 -14.15
N SER A 128 4.31 -2.41 -13.22
CA SER A 128 3.95 -1.00 -13.40
C SER A 128 5.17 -0.07 -13.32
N VAL A 129 6.25 -0.58 -12.71
CA VAL A 129 7.56 0.05 -12.59
C VAL A 129 8.65 -0.94 -13.03
N SER A 130 9.89 -0.49 -13.16
CA SER A 130 11.00 -1.42 -13.40
C SER A 130 11.19 -2.37 -12.21
N THR A 131 11.43 -3.65 -12.49
CA THR A 131 11.66 -4.65 -11.42
C THR A 131 12.91 -4.35 -10.59
N SER A 132 13.91 -3.66 -11.16
CA SER A 132 15.09 -3.17 -10.43
C SER A 132 14.76 -2.11 -9.39
N ASP A 133 13.62 -1.45 -9.53
CA ASP A 133 13.18 -0.37 -8.66
C ASP A 133 12.32 -0.86 -7.49
N LEU A 134 11.91 -2.13 -7.49
CA LEU A 134 11.19 -2.78 -6.40
C LEU A 134 12.15 -3.05 -5.22
N LEU A 135 12.62 -1.99 -4.58
CA LEU A 135 13.70 -2.02 -3.58
C LEU A 135 13.33 -2.86 -2.35
N ALA A 136 12.04 -2.96 -2.01
CA ALA A 136 11.55 -3.82 -0.95
C ALA A 136 11.92 -5.29 -1.14
N ALA A 137 12.15 -5.75 -2.37
CA ALA A 137 12.56 -7.12 -2.68
C ALA A 137 13.81 -7.55 -1.89
N SER A 138 14.79 -6.66 -1.73
CA SER A 138 16.06 -6.92 -1.04
C SER A 138 16.02 -6.60 0.45
N ASP A 139 14.98 -5.90 0.92
CA ASP A 139 14.82 -5.49 2.32
C ASP A 139 14.47 -6.68 3.21
N ALA A 140 15.02 -6.73 4.42
CA ALA A 140 14.79 -7.82 5.36
C ALA A 140 13.42 -7.72 6.08
N ARG A 141 12.81 -6.53 6.09
CA ARG A 141 11.49 -6.32 6.72
C ARG A 141 10.41 -7.13 6.01
N PRO A 142 9.35 -7.55 6.73
CA PRO A 142 8.31 -8.41 6.17
C PRO A 142 7.48 -7.72 5.07
N LYS A 143 7.15 -8.51 4.06
CA LYS A 143 6.23 -8.15 2.98
C LYS A 143 5.15 -9.21 2.86
N ARG A 144 3.88 -8.77 2.77
CA ARG A 144 2.77 -9.64 2.41
C ARG A 144 2.12 -9.13 1.14
N LEU A 145 2.02 -10.01 0.15
CA LEU A 145 1.32 -9.75 -1.11
C LEU A 145 -0.01 -10.50 -1.09
N ALA A 146 -1.11 -9.78 -0.96
CA ALA A 146 -2.47 -10.32 -1.07
C ALA A 146 -2.87 -10.33 -2.55
N VAL A 147 -2.92 -11.52 -3.14
CA VAL A 147 -3.12 -11.71 -4.58
C VAL A 147 -4.44 -12.43 -4.83
N ALA A 148 -5.30 -11.88 -5.68
CA ALA A 148 -6.56 -12.54 -6.04
C ALA A 148 -6.30 -13.89 -6.74
N GLU A 149 -7.08 -14.93 -6.41
CA GLU A 149 -6.91 -16.27 -6.97
C GLU A 149 -6.96 -16.28 -8.50
N HIS A 150 -7.84 -15.44 -9.08
CA HIS A 150 -8.04 -15.32 -10.52
C HIS A 150 -7.54 -13.98 -11.05
N ASP A 151 -6.46 -13.43 -10.45
CA ASP A 151 -5.88 -12.16 -10.92
C ASP A 151 -5.35 -12.31 -12.34
N GLN A 152 -5.94 -11.56 -13.28
CA GLN A 152 -5.57 -11.60 -14.69
C GLN A 152 -4.25 -10.90 -15.01
N PHE A 153 -3.72 -10.10 -14.09
CA PHE A 153 -2.46 -9.38 -14.28
C PHE A 153 -1.27 -10.12 -13.69
N ASN A 154 -1.43 -10.68 -12.49
CA ASN A 154 -0.37 -11.39 -11.79
C ASN A 154 -0.98 -12.43 -10.82
N PRO A 155 -1.43 -13.61 -11.32
CA PRO A 155 -2.03 -14.64 -10.47
C PRO A 155 -1.02 -15.20 -9.44
N PRO A 156 -1.49 -15.87 -8.36
CA PRO A 156 -0.64 -16.29 -7.25
C PRO A 156 0.62 -17.08 -7.63
N ASP A 157 0.54 -17.97 -8.61
CA ASP A 157 1.72 -18.74 -9.05
C ASP A 157 2.75 -17.87 -9.78
N SER A 158 2.28 -16.91 -10.59
CA SER A 158 3.15 -15.92 -11.23
C SER A 158 3.80 -15.00 -10.18
N ALA A 159 3.03 -14.54 -9.19
CA ALA A 159 3.54 -13.74 -8.10
C ALA A 159 4.62 -14.49 -7.30
N ARG A 160 4.40 -15.78 -6.96
CA ARG A 160 5.39 -16.63 -6.30
C ARG A 160 6.67 -16.77 -7.14
N GLY A 161 6.53 -16.99 -8.44
CA GLY A 161 7.67 -17.07 -9.36
C GLY A 161 8.48 -15.78 -9.39
N SER A 162 7.80 -14.64 -9.55
CA SER A 162 8.43 -13.31 -9.62
C SER A 162 9.11 -12.88 -8.32
N THR A 163 8.64 -13.36 -7.17
CA THR A 163 9.15 -13.00 -5.85
C THR A 163 10.00 -14.09 -5.19
N ALA A 164 10.34 -15.17 -5.89
CA ALA A 164 11.04 -16.32 -5.32
C ALA A 164 12.42 -15.97 -4.70
N SER A 165 13.05 -14.90 -5.17
CA SER A 165 14.33 -14.39 -4.63
C SER A 165 14.17 -13.27 -3.58
N TRP A 166 12.93 -12.83 -3.31
CA TRP A 166 12.69 -11.73 -2.38
C TRP A 166 12.89 -12.18 -0.94
N LYS A 167 13.40 -11.29 -0.11
CA LYS A 167 13.58 -11.56 1.31
C LYS A 167 12.26 -11.40 2.05
N ASN A 168 11.99 -12.26 3.02
CA ASN A 168 10.88 -12.18 3.98
C ASN A 168 9.55 -11.76 3.33
N THR A 169 9.13 -12.52 2.32
CA THR A 169 7.95 -12.24 1.49
C THR A 169 6.97 -13.39 1.54
N ASP A 170 5.74 -13.10 1.88
CA ASP A 170 4.61 -14.03 1.96
C ASP A 170 3.56 -13.70 0.89
N ILE A 171 3.07 -14.72 0.17
CA ILE A 171 2.00 -14.59 -0.83
C ILE A 171 0.74 -15.22 -0.27
N VAL A 172 -0.28 -14.39 -0.04
CA VAL A 172 -1.60 -14.82 0.43
C VAL A 172 -2.60 -14.76 -0.72
N PRO A 173 -3.07 -15.91 -1.22
CA PRO A 173 -4.15 -15.94 -2.20
C PRO A 173 -5.47 -15.51 -1.58
N ILE A 174 -6.20 -14.61 -2.24
CA ILE A 174 -7.56 -14.23 -1.88
C ILE A 174 -8.52 -15.05 -2.75
N PRO A 175 -9.25 -16.02 -2.18
CA PRO A 175 -9.98 -17.02 -2.96
C PRO A 175 -11.24 -16.46 -3.62
N GLY A 176 -11.59 -17.02 -4.79
CA GLY A 176 -12.85 -16.80 -5.49
C GLY A 176 -13.06 -15.35 -5.95
N THR A 177 -12.00 -14.65 -6.32
CA THR A 177 -12.08 -13.27 -6.83
C THR A 177 -10.98 -12.99 -7.86
N ASP A 178 -11.20 -11.94 -8.64
CA ASP A 178 -10.28 -11.39 -9.64
C ASP A 178 -9.50 -10.20 -9.09
N HIS A 179 -8.75 -9.51 -9.96
CA HIS A 179 -7.94 -8.33 -9.63
C HIS A 179 -8.69 -7.26 -8.82
N PHE A 180 -10.00 -7.13 -9.02
CA PHE A 180 -10.83 -6.10 -8.39
C PHE A 180 -11.29 -6.46 -6.97
N LEU A 181 -11.03 -7.68 -6.51
CA LEU A 181 -11.33 -8.18 -5.17
C LEU A 181 -12.81 -8.08 -4.76
N SER A 182 -13.72 -8.08 -5.76
CA SER A 182 -15.16 -7.98 -5.56
C SER A 182 -15.68 -9.11 -4.67
N GLY A 183 -16.43 -8.74 -3.63
CA GLY A 183 -17.00 -9.68 -2.66
C GLY A 183 -15.98 -10.29 -1.69
N ARG A 184 -14.72 -9.81 -1.66
CA ARG A 184 -13.67 -10.29 -0.76
C ARG A 184 -12.99 -9.20 0.07
N LEU A 185 -13.53 -7.99 0.07
CA LEU A 185 -12.92 -6.85 0.75
C LEU A 185 -12.80 -7.06 2.28
N SER A 186 -13.78 -7.71 2.92
CA SER A 186 -13.70 -8.04 4.34
C SER A 186 -12.55 -9.00 4.64
N LEU A 187 -12.37 -10.04 3.83
CA LEU A 187 -11.26 -10.98 3.97
C LEU A 187 -9.91 -10.26 3.76
N LEU A 188 -9.83 -9.38 2.75
CA LEU A 188 -8.63 -8.58 2.52
C LEU A 188 -8.28 -7.70 3.73
N ALA A 189 -9.27 -7.05 4.32
CA ALA A 189 -9.07 -6.21 5.49
C ALA A 189 -8.62 -7.03 6.72
N GLU A 190 -9.17 -8.23 6.92
CA GLU A 190 -8.70 -9.17 7.95
C GLU A 190 -7.26 -9.61 7.74
N GLU A 191 -6.85 -9.89 6.50
CA GLU A 191 -5.46 -10.21 6.15
C GLU A 191 -4.51 -9.03 6.40
N CYS A 192 -4.94 -7.81 6.08
CA CYS A 192 -4.17 -6.60 6.38
C CYS A 192 -3.99 -6.43 7.90
N LEU A 193 -5.07 -6.52 8.69
CA LEU A 193 -5.01 -6.44 10.15
C LEU A 193 -4.13 -7.54 10.76
N THR A 194 -4.22 -8.76 10.25
CA THR A 194 -3.40 -9.89 10.69
C THR A 194 -1.92 -9.61 10.42
N PHE A 195 -1.59 -9.06 9.26
CA PHE A 195 -0.22 -8.68 8.94
C PHE A 195 0.30 -7.58 9.88
N VAL A 196 -0.47 -6.50 10.07
CA VAL A 196 -0.08 -5.39 10.95
C VAL A 196 0.11 -5.85 12.39
N ARG A 197 -0.79 -6.71 12.92
CA ARG A 197 -0.64 -7.31 14.26
C ARG A 197 0.60 -8.17 14.40
N GLY A 198 0.98 -8.89 13.35
CA GLY A 198 2.20 -9.71 13.33
C GLY A 198 3.50 -8.90 13.44
N LEU A 199 3.45 -7.58 13.23
CA LEU A 199 4.61 -6.69 13.37
C LEU A 199 4.80 -6.16 14.80
N VAL A 200 3.81 -6.32 15.68
CA VAL A 200 3.89 -5.92 17.08
C VAL A 200 4.73 -6.96 17.84
N GLY A 201 5.87 -6.55 18.38
CA GLY A 201 6.70 -7.41 19.26
C GLY A 201 7.87 -8.13 18.58
N HIS A 202 8.30 -7.68 17.41
CA HIS A 202 9.55 -8.12 16.77
C HIS A 202 10.68 -7.08 17.00
N ASP A 203 10.85 -6.65 18.28
CA ASP A 203 12.03 -5.89 18.72
C ASP A 203 13.17 -6.82 19.11
#